data_d0a59cdd84bd46eecec3bb9e79b5b9c7
#
_entry.id   d0a59cdd84bd46eecec3bb9e79b5b9c7
#
_cell.length_a   1.000
_cell.length_b   1.000
_cell.length_c   1.000
_cell.angle_alpha   90.00
_cell.angle_beta   90.00
_cell.angle_gamma   90.00
#
_symmetry.space_group_name_H-M   'P 1'
#
loop_
_entity.id
_entity.type
_entity.pdbx_description
1 polymer ?
#
loop_
_entity_poly.entity_id
_entity_poly.type
_entity_poly.pdbx_seq_one_letter_code
_entity_poly.pdbx_strand_id
1 'polypeptide(L)'
;FKPNGDLAIANYLIREIISRGLVDKAFVEKHCIFTAGVTDIGYGLRNTDKYAYPAERDILEKQKRIRLSPAEATAMGLKAGTEVEQRNSGGSAGAHWQIEFEEFQKAVEPYTLDFVAKLVKGNDDETLESFKNRLVRLADLVCDTKRNLMSFWCMGFNQHQRGVWVNELVYSIHLLMGKHAKPGNAAFSLTGQPSACGSAREVGTFSHRLPSDMLVANGEHRKKTEDIWQLPAGTLNPKVGFSVMEILRGLEDGSVNFVWTQVVNILQSTPN
;
A
#
# COMPACT_ATOMS: atom_id res chain seq x y z
N PHE A 1 21.80 1.47 -4.37
CA PHE A 1 21.37 0.16 -3.88
C PHE A 1 20.62 -0.62 -4.95
N LYS A 2 20.43 -1.92 -4.73
CA LYS A 2 19.70 -2.78 -5.68
C LYS A 2 18.26 -2.32 -5.87
N PRO A 3 17.69 -2.45 -7.05
CA PRO A 3 16.24 -2.31 -7.25
C PRO A 3 15.46 -3.19 -6.25
N ASN A 4 14.30 -2.73 -5.84
CA ASN A 4 13.44 -3.39 -4.84
C ASN A 4 14.06 -3.48 -3.42
N GLY A 5 15.12 -2.73 -3.12
CA GLY A 5 15.72 -2.63 -1.79
C GLY A 5 14.97 -1.71 -0.83
N ASP A 6 14.00 -0.96 -1.32
CA ASP A 6 13.27 0.08 -0.61
C ASP A 6 12.60 -0.41 0.68
N LEU A 7 11.93 -1.56 0.60
CA LEU A 7 11.28 -2.19 1.76
C LEU A 7 12.25 -2.49 2.90
N ALA A 8 13.43 -3.03 2.55
CA ALA A 8 14.44 -3.37 3.56
C ALA A 8 15.04 -2.11 4.20
N ILE A 9 15.29 -1.07 3.40
CA ILE A 9 15.81 0.21 3.90
C ILE A 9 14.78 0.90 4.78
N ALA A 10 13.50 0.92 4.39
CA ALA A 10 12.44 1.53 5.19
C ALA A 10 12.26 0.79 6.54
N ASN A 11 12.26 -0.54 6.54
CA ASN A 11 12.23 -1.33 7.77
C ASN A 11 13.46 -1.09 8.67
N TYR A 12 14.65 -0.95 8.09
CA TYR A 12 15.84 -0.56 8.84
C TYR A 12 15.68 0.80 9.51
N LEU A 13 15.16 1.80 8.81
CA LEU A 13 14.91 3.12 9.38
C LEU A 13 13.89 3.08 10.52
N ILE A 14 12.82 2.32 10.37
CA ILE A 14 11.82 2.09 11.43
C ILE A 14 12.46 1.42 12.64
N ARG A 15 13.27 0.38 12.42
CA ARG A 15 14.03 -0.28 13.49
C ARG A 15 14.93 0.71 14.24
N GLU A 16 15.64 1.58 13.52
CA GLU A 16 16.50 2.60 14.13
C GLU A 16 15.69 3.61 14.97
N ILE A 17 14.54 4.07 14.48
CA ILE A 17 13.63 4.95 15.23
C ILE A 17 13.22 4.29 16.56
N ILE A 18 12.81 3.03 16.52
CA ILE A 18 12.37 2.28 17.70
C ILE A 18 13.53 2.03 18.64
N SER A 19 14.67 1.51 18.15
CA SER A 19 15.82 1.16 18.99
C SER A 19 16.49 2.36 19.65
N ARG A 20 16.40 3.54 19.03
CA ARG A 20 16.89 4.81 19.59
C ARG A 20 15.87 5.48 20.53
N GLY A 21 14.69 4.87 20.77
CA GLY A 21 13.66 5.41 21.65
C GLY A 21 13.00 6.69 21.14
N LEU A 22 12.91 6.87 19.82
CA LEU A 22 12.43 8.11 19.19
C LEU A 22 10.94 8.07 18.81
N VAL A 23 10.22 7.05 19.26
CA VAL A 23 8.78 6.94 19.05
C VAL A 23 8.05 7.99 19.87
N ASP A 24 7.27 8.84 19.22
CA ASP A 24 6.35 9.78 19.89
C ASP A 24 5.14 9.00 20.39
N LYS A 25 5.27 8.44 21.61
CA LYS A 25 4.24 7.58 22.22
C LYS A 25 2.89 8.29 22.32
N ALA A 26 2.89 9.56 22.71
CA ALA A 26 1.64 10.30 22.87
C ALA A 26 0.91 10.49 21.53
N PHE A 27 1.65 10.74 20.46
CA PHE A 27 1.09 10.82 19.11
C PHE A 27 0.59 9.46 18.64
N VAL A 28 1.41 8.42 18.81
CA VAL A 28 1.08 7.05 18.35
C VAL A 28 -0.16 6.51 19.07
N GLU A 29 -0.22 6.62 20.39
CA GLU A 29 -1.37 6.17 21.18
C GLU A 29 -2.69 6.87 20.79
N LYS A 30 -2.59 8.13 20.37
CA LYS A 30 -3.76 8.93 20.03
C LYS A 30 -4.22 8.77 18.57
N HIS A 31 -3.29 8.54 17.66
CA HIS A 31 -3.53 8.69 16.23
C HIS A 31 -3.24 7.45 15.39
N CYS A 32 -2.60 6.43 15.94
CA CYS A 32 -2.16 5.27 15.18
C CYS A 32 -2.78 3.97 15.69
N ILE A 33 -3.02 3.06 14.77
CA ILE A 33 -3.24 1.65 15.04
C ILE A 33 -2.21 0.85 14.24
N PHE A 34 -1.73 -0.23 14.80
CA PHE A 34 -0.83 -1.13 14.09
C PHE A 34 -1.62 -2.27 13.48
N THR A 35 -1.29 -2.61 12.24
CA THR A 35 -1.93 -3.71 11.54
C THR A 35 -0.89 -4.62 10.91
N ALA A 36 -1.19 -5.89 10.85
CA ALA A 36 -0.46 -6.87 10.04
C ALA A 36 -1.39 -7.42 8.97
N GLY A 37 -0.83 -7.91 7.89
CA GLY A 37 -1.58 -8.49 6.80
C GLY A 37 -0.90 -9.75 6.26
N VAL A 38 -1.55 -10.40 5.29
CA VAL A 38 -1.01 -11.57 4.63
C VAL A 38 0.24 -11.20 3.84
N THR A 39 1.35 -11.89 4.10
CA THR A 39 2.64 -11.61 3.47
C THR A 39 2.88 -12.38 2.17
N ASP A 40 2.23 -13.53 2.01
CA ASP A 40 2.35 -14.36 0.81
C ASP A 40 1.07 -14.35 -0.02
N ILE A 41 0.77 -13.21 -0.58
CA ILE A 41 -0.41 -13.02 -1.44
C ILE A 41 -0.17 -13.44 -2.89
N GLY A 42 1.06 -13.75 -3.27
CA GLY A 42 1.42 -14.31 -4.55
C GLY A 42 1.13 -13.46 -5.79
N TYR A 43 0.13 -12.64 -5.78
CA TYR A 43 -0.30 -11.73 -6.87
C TYR A 43 -0.57 -12.41 -8.22
N GLY A 44 -0.77 -13.71 -8.25
CA GLY A 44 -0.95 -14.46 -9.49
C GLY A 44 0.31 -14.58 -10.35
N LEU A 45 1.49 -14.35 -9.79
CA LEU A 45 2.76 -14.40 -10.49
C LEU A 45 3.36 -15.81 -10.63
N ARG A 46 2.97 -16.71 -9.73
CA ARG A 46 3.38 -18.11 -9.72
C ARG A 46 2.20 -18.98 -10.18
N ASN A 47 2.47 -20.10 -10.79
CA ASN A 47 1.42 -21.05 -11.21
C ASN A 47 0.58 -21.59 -10.04
N THR A 48 1.12 -21.53 -8.82
CA THR A 48 0.45 -21.92 -7.59
C THR A 48 -0.37 -20.81 -6.96
N ASP A 49 -0.22 -19.57 -7.42
CA ASP A 49 -0.94 -18.44 -6.88
C ASP A 49 -2.41 -18.51 -7.23
N LYS A 50 -3.25 -18.31 -6.24
CA LYS A 50 -4.69 -18.18 -6.42
C LYS A 50 -5.04 -16.70 -6.38
N TYR A 51 -5.75 -16.23 -7.38
CA TYR A 51 -6.23 -14.85 -7.44
C TYR A 51 -7.25 -14.52 -6.35
N ALA A 52 -8.09 -15.49 -6.03
CA ALA A 52 -8.96 -15.33 -4.89
C ALA A 52 -8.09 -15.50 -3.66
N TYR A 53 -7.89 -14.50 -2.91
CA TYR A 53 -7.32 -14.45 -1.60
C TYR A 53 -7.88 -15.58 -0.68
N PRO A 54 -7.48 -16.83 -0.83
CA PRO A 54 -8.17 -17.93 -0.13
C PRO A 54 -7.86 -17.93 1.36
N ALA A 55 -6.71 -17.40 1.75
CA ALA A 55 -6.39 -17.18 3.14
C ALA A 55 -7.26 -16.09 3.80
N GLU A 56 -7.86 -15.21 2.99
CA GLU A 56 -8.72 -14.15 3.50
C GLU A 56 -9.98 -14.67 4.15
N ARG A 57 -10.61 -15.71 3.62
CA ARG A 57 -11.81 -16.27 4.26
C ARG A 57 -11.54 -16.74 5.68
N ASP A 58 -10.44 -17.47 5.87
CA ASP A 58 -10.09 -18.00 7.19
C ASP A 58 -9.65 -16.90 8.15
N ILE A 59 -9.00 -15.87 7.62
CA ILE A 59 -8.56 -14.71 8.40
C ILE A 59 -9.76 -13.82 8.71
N LEU A 60 -10.61 -13.50 7.75
CA LEU A 60 -11.81 -12.68 7.93
C LEU A 60 -12.83 -13.34 8.86
N GLU A 61 -12.97 -14.67 8.85
CA GLU A 61 -13.80 -15.37 9.81
C GLU A 61 -13.25 -15.32 11.24
N LYS A 62 -11.93 -15.27 11.39
CA LYS A 62 -11.27 -15.14 12.69
C LYS A 62 -11.23 -13.70 13.22
N GLN A 63 -11.40 -12.70 12.35
CA GLN A 63 -11.21 -11.28 12.69
C GLN A 63 -12.37 -10.40 12.26
N LYS A 64 -13.55 -10.75 12.73
CA LYS A 64 -14.76 -9.95 12.49
C LYS A 64 -14.79 -8.61 13.23
N ARG A 65 -13.83 -8.33 14.12
CA ARG A 65 -13.85 -7.14 14.95
C ARG A 65 -12.49 -6.46 14.98
N ILE A 66 -12.50 -5.16 14.80
CA ILE A 66 -11.35 -4.29 15.01
C ILE A 66 -11.62 -3.38 16.22
N ARG A 67 -10.60 -3.11 16.97
CA ARG A 67 -10.64 -2.15 18.05
C ARG A 67 -10.40 -0.75 17.50
N LEU A 68 -11.37 0.13 17.65
CA LEU A 68 -11.25 1.50 17.15
C LEU A 68 -10.17 2.26 17.94
N SER A 69 -9.38 3.04 17.21
CA SER A 69 -8.54 4.08 17.83
C SER A 69 -9.42 5.10 18.58
N PRO A 70 -8.88 5.81 19.57
CA PRO A 70 -9.64 6.85 20.27
C PRO A 70 -10.23 7.90 19.33
N ALA A 71 -9.53 8.27 18.27
CA ALA A 71 -10.00 9.24 17.30
C ALA A 71 -11.19 8.73 16.48
N GLU A 72 -11.13 7.48 15.98
CA GLU A 72 -12.22 6.84 15.25
C GLU A 72 -13.44 6.63 16.14
N ALA A 73 -13.24 6.15 17.36
CA ALA A 73 -14.32 6.00 18.33
C ALA A 73 -15.03 7.33 18.60
N THR A 74 -14.27 8.41 18.79
CA THR A 74 -14.81 9.75 18.98
C THR A 74 -15.57 10.23 17.74
N ALA A 75 -15.04 10.05 16.54
CA ALA A 75 -15.69 10.42 15.29
C ALA A 75 -17.00 9.65 15.06
N MET A 76 -17.12 8.44 15.59
CA MET A 76 -18.31 7.60 15.51
C MET A 76 -19.23 7.75 16.74
N GLY A 77 -18.92 8.63 17.70
CA GLY A 77 -19.67 8.79 18.94
C GLY A 77 -19.58 7.59 19.88
N LEU A 78 -18.52 6.79 19.79
CA LEU A 78 -18.28 5.57 20.56
C LEU A 78 -17.19 5.81 21.61
N LYS A 79 -17.10 4.92 22.60
CA LYS A 79 -16.02 4.97 23.60
C LYS A 79 -14.70 4.46 23.00
N ALA A 80 -13.58 5.04 23.42
CA ALA A 80 -12.25 4.55 23.06
C ALA A 80 -12.10 3.06 23.38
N GLY A 81 -11.54 2.30 22.45
CA GLY A 81 -11.38 0.87 22.57
C GLY A 81 -12.64 0.04 22.28
N THR A 82 -13.72 0.65 21.77
CA THR A 82 -14.88 -0.10 21.27
C THR A 82 -14.45 -0.99 20.12
N GLU A 83 -14.85 -2.25 20.16
CA GLU A 83 -14.70 -3.17 19.06
C GLU A 83 -15.90 -3.05 18.12
N VAL A 84 -15.63 -2.88 16.86
CA VAL A 84 -16.64 -2.86 15.80
C VAL A 84 -16.41 -3.96 14.79
N GLU A 85 -17.48 -4.42 14.17
CA GLU A 85 -17.35 -5.34 13.06
C GLU A 85 -16.64 -4.65 11.91
N GLN A 86 -15.58 -5.26 11.40
CA GLN A 86 -14.84 -4.73 10.25
C GLN A 86 -15.76 -4.75 9.04
N ARG A 87 -16.26 -3.59 8.66
CA ARG A 87 -16.94 -3.46 7.36
C ARG A 87 -15.87 -3.49 6.28
N ASN A 88 -15.91 -4.49 5.44
CA ASN A 88 -15.16 -4.50 4.19
C ASN A 88 -15.55 -3.24 3.39
N SER A 89 -14.77 -2.20 3.51
CA SER A 89 -14.81 -1.10 2.56
C SER A 89 -14.34 -1.71 1.24
N GLY A 90 -15.26 -1.96 0.34
CA GLY A 90 -15.14 -2.72 -0.90
C GLY A 90 -14.00 -2.35 -1.85
N GLY A 91 -12.82 -2.49 -1.38
CA GLY A 91 -11.57 -2.50 -2.12
C GLY A 91 -10.86 -3.80 -1.77
N SER A 92 -10.09 -4.31 -2.66
CA SER A 92 -9.19 -5.46 -2.51
C SER A 92 -8.09 -5.22 -1.45
N ALA A 93 -8.45 -4.63 -0.32
CA ALA A 93 -7.60 -4.58 0.84
C ALA A 93 -7.44 -6.02 1.32
N GLY A 94 -6.27 -6.60 1.13
CA GLY A 94 -5.93 -7.91 1.64
C GLY A 94 -6.30 -8.00 3.12
N ALA A 95 -6.63 -9.18 3.58
CA ALA A 95 -6.96 -9.38 4.97
C ALA A 95 -5.86 -8.83 5.86
N HIS A 96 -6.20 -7.89 6.70
CA HIS A 96 -5.31 -7.31 7.69
C HIS A 96 -6.00 -7.36 9.06
N TRP A 97 -5.19 -7.38 10.11
CA TRP A 97 -5.66 -7.43 11.49
C TRP A 97 -4.85 -6.48 12.36
N GLN A 98 -5.47 -6.01 13.42
CA GLN A 98 -4.80 -5.16 14.39
C GLN A 98 -3.82 -5.98 15.21
N ILE A 99 -2.63 -5.40 15.44
CA ILE A 99 -1.57 -5.94 16.29
C ILE A 99 -1.16 -4.91 17.33
N GLU A 100 -0.49 -5.36 18.38
CA GLU A 100 0.11 -4.49 19.37
C GLU A 100 1.47 -3.95 18.88
N PHE A 101 1.91 -2.84 19.47
CA PHE A 101 3.19 -2.20 19.10
C PHE A 101 4.39 -3.15 19.24
N GLU A 102 4.39 -3.99 20.26
CA GLU A 102 5.45 -4.98 20.50
C GLU A 102 5.56 -6.02 19.38
N GLU A 103 4.45 -6.38 18.77
CA GLU A 103 4.44 -7.29 17.63
C GLU A 103 5.01 -6.59 16.38
N PHE A 104 4.63 -5.34 16.15
CA PHE A 104 5.22 -4.52 15.10
C PHE A 104 6.73 -4.33 15.30
N GLN A 105 7.17 -4.06 16.53
CA GLN A 105 8.59 -3.97 16.86
C GLN A 105 9.35 -5.25 16.54
N LYS A 106 8.81 -6.41 16.91
CA LYS A 106 9.41 -7.73 16.58
C LYS A 106 9.50 -7.95 15.08
N ALA A 107 8.53 -7.51 14.31
CA ALA A 107 8.53 -7.65 12.85
C ALA A 107 9.68 -6.89 12.17
N VAL A 108 10.09 -5.75 12.71
CA VAL A 108 11.19 -4.96 12.15
C VAL A 108 12.57 -5.28 12.77
N GLU A 109 12.62 -5.99 13.87
CA GLU A 109 13.86 -6.36 14.58
C GLU A 109 14.92 -7.03 13.69
N PRO A 110 14.59 -7.95 12.77
CA PRO A 110 15.56 -8.60 11.89
C PRO A 110 16.28 -7.65 10.92
N TYR A 111 15.74 -6.47 10.66
CA TYR A 111 16.30 -5.53 9.68
C TYR A 111 17.46 -4.73 10.25
N THR A 112 18.51 -5.45 10.68
CA THR A 112 19.75 -4.85 11.17
C THR A 112 20.54 -4.19 10.05
N LEU A 113 21.46 -3.28 10.41
CA LEU A 113 22.37 -2.64 9.45
C LEU A 113 23.11 -3.68 8.58
N ASP A 114 23.64 -4.72 9.21
CA ASP A 114 24.39 -5.77 8.51
C ASP A 114 23.52 -6.57 7.54
N PHE A 115 22.33 -6.96 7.98
CA PHE A 115 21.38 -7.69 7.16
C PHE A 115 20.96 -6.87 5.95
N VAL A 116 20.52 -5.63 6.19
CA VAL A 116 20.01 -4.76 5.13
C VAL A 116 21.14 -4.37 4.17
N ALA A 117 22.32 -3.99 4.67
CA ALA A 117 23.43 -3.64 3.80
C ALA A 117 23.85 -4.78 2.85
N LYS A 118 23.92 -6.01 3.36
CA LYS A 118 24.22 -7.19 2.52
C LYS A 118 23.14 -7.48 1.51
N LEU A 119 21.88 -7.27 1.88
CA LEU A 119 20.73 -7.54 1.01
C LEU A 119 20.64 -6.54 -0.15
N VAL A 120 20.81 -5.24 0.14
CA VAL A 120 20.48 -4.17 -0.81
C VAL A 120 21.67 -3.48 -1.47
N LYS A 121 22.91 -3.77 -1.06
CA LYS A 121 24.09 -3.20 -1.73
C LYS A 121 24.10 -3.58 -3.21
N GLY A 122 24.30 -2.61 -4.06
CA GLY A 122 24.47 -2.80 -5.51
C GLY A 122 25.77 -3.52 -5.89
N ASN A 123 25.96 -3.72 -7.17
CA ASN A 123 27.16 -4.35 -7.75
C ASN A 123 28.19 -3.29 -8.19
N ASP A 124 28.16 -2.13 -7.58
CA ASP A 124 29.15 -1.08 -7.77
C ASP A 124 30.46 -1.38 -7.03
N ASP A 125 31.50 -0.58 -7.32
CA ASP A 125 32.83 -0.71 -6.69
C ASP A 125 32.86 -0.24 -5.22
N GLU A 126 31.74 0.21 -4.68
CA GLU A 126 31.64 0.63 -3.29
C GLU A 126 31.81 -0.57 -2.34
N THR A 127 32.64 -0.42 -1.31
CA THR A 127 32.80 -1.46 -0.29
C THR A 127 31.51 -1.59 0.56
N LEU A 128 31.28 -2.78 1.13
CA LEU A 128 30.15 -2.99 2.02
C LEU A 128 30.19 -2.05 3.24
N GLU A 129 31.38 -1.76 3.76
CA GLU A 129 31.55 -0.86 4.90
C GLU A 129 31.23 0.58 4.56
N SER A 130 31.66 1.07 3.40
CA SER A 130 31.26 2.39 2.91
C SER A 130 29.74 2.49 2.76
N PHE A 131 29.12 1.46 2.20
CA PHE A 131 27.66 1.41 2.04
C PHE A 131 26.93 1.41 3.39
N LYS A 132 27.40 0.67 4.39
CA LYS A 132 26.87 0.71 5.76
C LYS A 132 26.95 2.11 6.35
N ASN A 133 28.09 2.79 6.20
CA ASN A 133 28.26 4.15 6.69
C ASN A 133 27.25 5.13 6.07
N ARG A 134 26.89 4.94 4.80
CA ARG A 134 25.83 5.73 4.17
C ARG A 134 24.45 5.42 4.75
N LEU A 135 24.15 4.17 5.04
CA LEU A 135 22.89 3.78 5.69
C LEU A 135 22.79 4.34 7.11
N VAL A 136 23.88 4.30 7.88
CA VAL A 136 23.95 4.93 9.21
C VAL A 136 23.70 6.43 9.11
N ARG A 137 24.38 7.11 8.19
CA ARG A 137 24.17 8.55 7.97
C ARG A 137 22.71 8.87 7.57
N LEU A 138 22.10 8.04 6.75
CA LEU A 138 20.68 8.19 6.40
C LEU A 138 19.80 8.05 7.65
N ALA A 139 20.04 7.03 8.47
CA ALA A 139 19.32 6.83 9.72
C ALA A 139 19.52 8.02 10.68
N ASP A 140 20.74 8.56 10.80
CA ASP A 140 21.01 9.73 11.64
C ASP A 140 20.25 10.98 11.18
N LEU A 141 20.13 11.18 9.87
CA LEU A 141 19.37 12.30 9.33
C LEU A 141 17.86 12.14 9.57
N VAL A 142 17.32 10.94 9.38
CA VAL A 142 15.89 10.64 9.61
C VAL A 142 15.55 10.73 11.09
N CYS A 143 16.42 10.20 11.94
CA CYS A 143 16.24 10.14 13.39
C CYS A 143 16.56 11.48 14.10
N ASP A 144 17.00 12.50 13.40
CA ASP A 144 17.27 13.80 14.02
C ASP A 144 15.97 14.48 14.44
N THR A 145 15.73 14.52 15.75
CA THR A 145 14.51 15.11 16.33
C THR A 145 14.43 16.62 16.22
N LYS A 146 15.58 17.29 15.97
CA LYS A 146 15.66 18.75 15.82
C LYS A 146 15.33 19.21 14.40
N ARG A 147 15.30 18.32 13.44
CA ARG A 147 15.02 18.61 12.03
C ARG A 147 13.59 18.22 11.67
N ASN A 148 13.03 19.00 10.78
CA ASN A 148 11.82 18.59 10.07
C ASN A 148 12.17 17.48 9.08
N LEU A 149 11.19 16.61 8.82
CA LEU A 149 11.32 15.50 7.88
C LEU A 149 10.24 15.59 6.82
N MET A 150 10.66 15.67 5.57
CA MET A 150 9.76 15.56 4.41
C MET A 150 10.25 14.44 3.52
N SER A 151 9.35 13.52 3.19
CA SER A 151 9.63 12.44 2.24
C SER A 151 8.83 12.65 0.96
N PHE A 152 9.53 12.53 -0.17
CA PHE A 152 8.92 12.64 -1.49
C PHE A 152 9.22 11.38 -2.29
N TRP A 153 8.21 10.81 -2.94
CA TRP A 153 8.38 9.68 -3.85
C TRP A 153 7.38 9.75 -5.00
N CYS A 154 7.55 8.90 -5.97
CA CYS A 154 6.69 8.81 -7.13
C CYS A 154 6.52 7.34 -7.55
N MET A 155 6.55 7.07 -8.82
CA MET A 155 6.23 5.75 -9.40
C MET A 155 7.20 4.64 -8.99
N GLY A 156 8.43 4.95 -8.55
CA GLY A 156 9.35 3.96 -8.00
C GLY A 156 8.77 3.18 -6.82
N PHE A 157 7.98 3.84 -5.97
CA PHE A 157 7.22 3.19 -4.92
C PHE A 157 5.82 2.77 -5.39
N ASN A 158 5.09 3.68 -6.05
CA ASN A 158 3.68 3.46 -6.39
C ASN A 158 3.47 2.32 -7.39
N GLN A 159 4.42 2.10 -8.30
CA GLN A 159 4.41 1.00 -9.28
C GLN A 159 5.30 -0.17 -8.88
N HIS A 160 5.83 -0.17 -7.67
CA HIS A 160 6.59 -1.27 -7.12
C HIS A 160 5.68 -2.51 -6.92
N GLN A 161 6.23 -3.70 -7.09
CA GLN A 161 5.50 -4.96 -6.87
C GLN A 161 4.90 -5.07 -5.46
N ARG A 162 5.53 -4.43 -4.47
CA ARG A 162 5.06 -4.29 -3.10
C ARG A 162 4.75 -2.82 -2.76
N GLY A 163 4.19 -2.09 -3.73
CA GLY A 163 4.00 -0.64 -3.64
C GLY A 163 3.18 -0.19 -2.44
N VAL A 164 2.11 -0.90 -2.09
CA VAL A 164 1.31 -0.60 -0.90
C VAL A 164 2.19 -0.66 0.34
N TRP A 165 2.95 -1.72 0.53
CA TRP A 165 3.78 -1.91 1.72
C TRP A 165 4.91 -0.88 1.84
N VAL A 166 5.59 -0.54 0.74
CA VAL A 166 6.64 0.48 0.81
C VAL A 166 6.07 1.87 1.10
N ASN A 167 4.89 2.18 0.57
CA ASN A 167 4.18 3.41 0.91
C ASN A 167 3.81 3.44 2.41
N GLU A 168 3.23 2.37 2.93
CA GLU A 168 2.88 2.25 4.36
C GLU A 168 4.09 2.39 5.27
N LEU A 169 5.24 1.82 4.91
CA LEU A 169 6.47 1.96 5.67
C LEU A 169 7.00 3.40 5.70
N VAL A 170 6.90 4.13 4.59
CA VAL A 170 7.30 5.55 4.57
C VAL A 170 6.36 6.38 5.46
N TYR A 171 5.05 6.16 5.38
CA TYR A 171 4.13 6.80 6.32
C TYR A 171 4.44 6.42 7.77
N SER A 172 4.76 5.15 8.03
CA SER A 172 5.10 4.66 9.38
C SER A 172 6.31 5.37 9.98
N ILE A 173 7.34 5.69 9.18
CA ILE A 173 8.50 6.49 9.62
C ILE A 173 8.04 7.85 10.18
N HIS A 174 7.15 8.55 9.47
CA HIS A 174 6.64 9.84 9.89
C HIS A 174 5.69 9.73 11.10
N LEU A 175 4.82 8.74 11.10
CA LEU A 175 3.82 8.52 12.15
C LEU A 175 4.48 8.14 13.48
N LEU A 176 5.47 7.24 13.46
CA LEU A 176 6.18 6.84 14.68
C LEU A 176 6.88 8.01 15.37
N MET A 177 7.41 8.94 14.61
CA MET A 177 8.10 10.12 15.15
C MET A 177 7.17 11.32 15.41
N GLY A 178 5.85 11.19 15.20
CA GLY A 178 4.90 12.28 15.26
C GLY A 178 5.21 13.42 14.26
N LYS A 179 5.93 13.12 13.17
CA LYS A 179 6.33 14.04 12.11
C LYS A 179 5.38 13.97 10.90
N HIS A 180 4.08 13.95 11.16
CA HIS A 180 3.06 13.93 10.12
C HIS A 180 2.05 15.05 10.35
N ALA A 181 1.57 15.65 9.25
CA ALA A 181 0.60 16.75 9.28
C ALA A 181 1.01 17.94 10.19
N LYS A 182 2.29 18.22 10.30
CA LYS A 182 2.86 19.38 11.01
C LYS A 182 3.63 20.25 10.01
N PRO A 183 3.69 21.57 10.19
CA PRO A 183 4.49 22.44 9.31
C PRO A 183 5.92 21.93 9.13
N GLY A 184 6.35 21.77 7.87
CA GLY A 184 7.66 21.24 7.51
C GLY A 184 7.85 19.73 7.68
N ASN A 185 6.80 18.98 8.04
CA ASN A 185 6.86 17.53 8.22
C ASN A 185 5.72 16.86 7.46
N ALA A 186 6.05 16.05 6.46
CA ALA A 186 5.06 15.32 5.70
C ALA A 186 5.67 14.21 4.84
N ALA A 187 4.83 13.28 4.47
CA ALA A 187 5.11 12.25 3.49
C ALA A 187 4.23 12.50 2.25
N PHE A 188 4.86 12.68 1.08
CA PHE A 188 4.17 13.03 -0.16
C PHE A 188 4.45 12.03 -1.28
N SER A 189 3.40 11.39 -1.77
CA SER A 189 3.44 10.76 -3.09
C SER A 189 3.26 11.83 -4.16
N LEU A 190 4.30 12.10 -4.90
CA LEU A 190 4.26 13.05 -6.02
C LEU A 190 3.77 12.32 -7.26
N THR A 191 2.47 12.29 -7.48
CA THR A 191 1.87 11.76 -8.69
C THR A 191 2.32 12.63 -9.87
N GLY A 192 3.05 12.04 -10.85
CA GLY A 192 3.77 12.81 -11.86
C GLY A 192 2.91 13.58 -12.85
N GLN A 193 1.67 13.16 -13.06
CA GLN A 193 0.80 13.76 -14.07
C GLN A 193 -0.19 14.74 -13.42
N PRO A 194 -0.41 15.92 -14.01
CA PRO A 194 -1.42 16.85 -13.54
C PRO A 194 -2.80 16.19 -13.53
N SER A 195 -3.53 16.34 -12.42
CA SER A 195 -4.88 15.80 -12.28
C SER A 195 -5.03 14.29 -12.56
N ALA A 196 -4.03 13.48 -12.17
CA ALA A 196 -4.09 12.04 -12.38
C ALA A 196 -5.36 11.41 -11.76
N CYS A 197 -5.83 11.91 -10.64
CA CYS A 197 -7.11 11.50 -10.06
C CYS A 197 -8.27 11.85 -10.99
N GLY A 198 -8.33 13.07 -11.51
CA GLY A 198 -9.39 13.51 -12.42
C GLY A 198 -9.34 12.84 -13.78
N SER A 199 -8.14 12.63 -14.34
CA SER A 199 -8.00 12.08 -15.69
C SER A 199 -8.03 10.53 -15.75
N ALA A 200 -7.84 9.84 -14.64
CA ALA A 200 -7.89 8.38 -14.61
C ALA A 200 -9.02 7.86 -13.72
N ARG A 201 -9.05 8.27 -12.47
CA ARG A 201 -9.97 7.74 -11.47
C ARG A 201 -11.41 8.24 -11.68
N GLU A 202 -11.59 9.55 -11.85
CA GLU A 202 -12.93 10.17 -11.93
C GLU A 202 -13.62 9.89 -13.27
N VAL A 203 -12.86 9.63 -14.33
CA VAL A 203 -13.44 9.26 -15.63
C VAL A 203 -13.81 7.79 -15.73
N GLY A 204 -13.47 6.97 -14.72
CA GLY A 204 -13.86 5.57 -14.68
C GLY A 204 -12.99 4.64 -15.54
N THR A 205 -11.68 4.90 -15.61
CA THR A 205 -10.76 4.05 -16.42
C THR A 205 -10.42 2.71 -15.79
N PHE A 206 -10.75 2.50 -14.51
CA PHE A 206 -10.56 1.22 -13.85
C PHE A 206 -11.75 0.28 -14.08
N SER A 207 -11.49 -1.01 -14.25
CA SER A 207 -12.51 -2.02 -14.57
C SER A 207 -13.68 -2.10 -13.57
N HIS A 208 -13.49 -1.66 -12.35
CA HIS A 208 -14.50 -1.67 -11.28
C HIS A 208 -15.19 -0.31 -11.09
N ARG A 209 -14.80 0.72 -11.84
CA ARG A 209 -15.28 2.09 -11.66
C ARG A 209 -16.06 2.61 -12.84
N LEU A 210 -16.97 3.50 -12.52
CA LEU A 210 -17.67 4.40 -13.42
C LEU A 210 -17.24 5.83 -13.09
N PRO A 211 -17.53 6.83 -13.95
CA PRO A 211 -17.20 8.23 -13.67
C PRO A 211 -17.69 8.72 -12.31
N SER A 212 -16.99 9.71 -11.73
CA SER A 212 -17.32 10.32 -10.43
C SER A 212 -17.29 9.34 -9.26
N ASP A 213 -16.27 8.46 -9.23
CA ASP A 213 -16.08 7.45 -8.20
C ASP A 213 -17.23 6.44 -8.02
N MET A 214 -18.16 6.40 -8.96
CA MET A 214 -19.23 5.40 -8.98
C MET A 214 -18.66 3.99 -9.24
N LEU A 215 -19.39 2.98 -8.81
CA LEU A 215 -18.96 1.58 -8.88
C LEU A 215 -19.82 0.80 -9.88
N VAL A 216 -19.17 0.00 -10.72
CA VAL A 216 -19.81 -0.92 -11.67
C VAL A 216 -20.73 -1.93 -10.95
N ALA A 217 -20.33 -2.41 -9.79
CA ALA A 217 -21.14 -3.39 -9.02
C ALA A 217 -22.46 -2.79 -8.46
N ASN A 218 -22.56 -1.47 -8.32
CA ASN A 218 -23.74 -0.80 -7.79
C ASN A 218 -24.77 -0.55 -8.89
N GLY A 219 -25.98 -1.11 -8.75
CA GLY A 219 -27.06 -1.00 -9.74
C GLY A 219 -27.55 0.45 -9.96
N GLU A 220 -27.63 1.24 -8.89
CA GLU A 220 -28.05 2.67 -8.99
C GLU A 220 -26.99 3.50 -9.72
N HIS A 221 -25.70 3.23 -9.47
CA HIS A 221 -24.60 3.89 -10.16
C HIS A 221 -24.61 3.57 -11.66
N ARG A 222 -24.82 2.31 -12.04
CA ARG A 222 -24.97 1.92 -13.44
C ARG A 222 -26.13 2.61 -14.08
N LYS A 223 -27.31 2.56 -13.44
CA LYS A 223 -28.50 3.25 -13.95
C LYS A 223 -28.26 4.73 -14.18
N LYS A 224 -27.67 5.42 -13.20
CA LYS A 224 -27.33 6.86 -13.32
C LYS A 224 -26.37 7.12 -14.49
N THR A 225 -25.38 6.25 -14.67
CA THR A 225 -24.42 6.39 -15.77
C THR A 225 -25.09 6.13 -17.13
N GLU A 226 -25.93 5.10 -17.22
CA GLU A 226 -26.71 4.79 -18.42
C GLU A 226 -27.64 5.94 -18.79
N ASP A 227 -28.34 6.52 -17.83
CA ASP A 227 -29.21 7.67 -18.02
C ASP A 227 -28.43 8.89 -18.57
N ILE A 228 -27.25 9.20 -18.01
CA ILE A 228 -26.41 10.31 -18.45
C ILE A 228 -25.83 10.07 -19.86
N TRP A 229 -25.38 8.83 -20.13
CA TRP A 229 -24.82 8.47 -21.43
C TRP A 229 -25.87 8.14 -22.48
N GLN A 230 -27.16 8.20 -22.12
CA GLN A 230 -28.29 7.89 -22.99
C GLN A 230 -28.22 6.45 -23.55
N LEU A 231 -27.79 5.51 -22.71
CA LEU A 231 -27.73 4.08 -23.03
C LEU A 231 -29.03 3.39 -22.63
N PRO A 232 -29.44 2.32 -23.34
CA PRO A 232 -30.49 1.45 -22.88
C PRO A 232 -30.22 0.89 -21.50
N ALA A 233 -31.25 0.76 -20.67
CA ALA A 233 -31.12 0.21 -19.34
C ALA A 233 -30.54 -1.22 -19.38
N GLY A 234 -29.55 -1.49 -18.53
CA GLY A 234 -28.87 -2.79 -18.47
C GLY A 234 -27.74 -2.98 -19.50
N THR A 235 -27.37 -1.93 -20.21
CA THR A 235 -26.21 -1.97 -21.13
C THR A 235 -24.90 -2.18 -20.39
N LEU A 236 -24.73 -1.54 -19.22
CA LEU A 236 -23.53 -1.70 -18.40
C LEU A 236 -23.51 -3.03 -17.67
N ASN A 237 -22.47 -3.83 -17.93
CA ASN A 237 -22.32 -5.11 -17.28
C ASN A 237 -22.17 -4.93 -15.74
N PRO A 238 -22.94 -5.65 -14.91
CA PRO A 238 -22.83 -5.55 -13.46
C PRO A 238 -21.54 -6.19 -12.88
N LYS A 239 -20.87 -7.00 -13.67
CA LYS A 239 -19.61 -7.63 -13.26
C LYS A 239 -18.43 -6.72 -13.55
N VAL A 240 -17.51 -6.68 -12.61
CA VAL A 240 -16.21 -6.03 -12.78
C VAL A 240 -15.45 -6.73 -13.92
N GLY A 241 -14.80 -5.95 -14.76
CA GLY A 241 -13.95 -6.48 -15.84
C GLY A 241 -12.67 -7.13 -15.30
N PHE A 242 -11.92 -7.73 -16.20
CA PHE A 242 -10.66 -8.40 -15.87
C PHE A 242 -9.60 -7.42 -15.35
N SER A 243 -8.80 -7.88 -14.40
CA SER A 243 -7.53 -7.26 -14.05
C SER A 243 -6.52 -7.45 -15.20
N VAL A 244 -5.43 -6.66 -15.19
CA VAL A 244 -4.37 -6.81 -16.20
C VAL A 244 -3.77 -8.23 -16.20
N MET A 245 -3.63 -8.86 -15.04
CA MET A 245 -3.12 -10.22 -14.93
C MET A 245 -4.09 -11.27 -15.49
N GLU A 246 -5.38 -11.08 -15.28
CA GLU A 246 -6.41 -11.94 -15.88
C GLU A 246 -6.45 -11.80 -17.41
N ILE A 247 -6.27 -10.57 -17.93
CA ILE A 247 -6.16 -10.35 -19.38
C ILE A 247 -4.95 -11.08 -19.94
N LEU A 248 -3.78 -10.98 -19.31
CA LEU A 248 -2.56 -11.64 -19.77
C LEU A 248 -2.69 -13.17 -19.76
N ARG A 249 -3.30 -13.73 -18.70
CA ARG A 249 -3.59 -15.16 -18.65
C ARG A 249 -4.65 -15.59 -19.63
N GLY A 250 -5.65 -14.74 -19.85
CA GLY A 250 -6.65 -14.98 -20.88
C GLY A 250 -6.08 -15.00 -22.29
N LEU A 251 -4.98 -14.28 -22.55
CA LEU A 251 -4.22 -14.42 -23.81
C LEU A 251 -3.48 -15.75 -23.89
N GLU A 252 -2.94 -16.22 -22.77
CA GLU A 252 -2.20 -17.48 -22.69
C GLU A 252 -3.13 -18.69 -22.90
N ASP A 253 -4.32 -18.68 -22.28
CA ASP A 253 -5.30 -19.77 -22.37
C ASP A 253 -6.30 -19.63 -23.52
N GLY A 254 -6.24 -18.52 -24.27
CA GLY A 254 -7.10 -18.27 -25.42
C GLY A 254 -8.52 -17.77 -25.08
N SER A 255 -8.81 -17.47 -23.83
CA SER A 255 -10.10 -16.87 -23.43
C SER A 255 -10.21 -15.39 -23.80
N VAL A 256 -9.07 -14.71 -23.98
CA VAL A 256 -8.94 -13.37 -24.57
C VAL A 256 -8.25 -13.50 -25.91
N ASN A 257 -8.95 -13.17 -27.01
CA ASN A 257 -8.46 -13.36 -28.37
C ASN A 257 -7.78 -12.13 -28.97
N PHE A 258 -7.95 -10.96 -28.35
CA PHE A 258 -7.39 -9.72 -28.88
C PHE A 258 -7.09 -8.75 -27.74
N VAL A 259 -5.88 -8.18 -27.76
CA VAL A 259 -5.47 -7.08 -26.89
C VAL A 259 -4.79 -6.00 -27.73
N TRP A 260 -5.24 -4.78 -27.56
CA TRP A 260 -4.57 -3.61 -28.11
C TRP A 260 -3.76 -2.92 -27.02
N THR A 261 -2.44 -2.99 -27.16
CA THR A 261 -1.51 -2.31 -26.28
C THR A 261 -1.17 -0.94 -26.83
N GLN A 262 -1.33 0.08 -26.02
CA GLN A 262 -1.05 1.47 -26.39
C GLN A 262 -0.24 2.16 -25.29
N VAL A 263 0.83 2.89 -25.70
CA VAL A 263 1.66 3.76 -24.82
C VAL A 263 2.55 2.99 -23.82
N VAL A 264 2.38 1.70 -23.65
CA VAL A 264 3.16 0.89 -22.70
C VAL A 264 3.78 -0.32 -23.40
N ASN A 265 5.01 -0.70 -23.02
CA ASN A 265 5.60 -1.97 -23.42
C ASN A 265 5.27 -3.04 -22.37
N ILE A 266 4.23 -3.81 -22.61
CA ILE A 266 3.76 -4.83 -21.64
C ILE A 266 4.80 -5.92 -21.40
N LEU A 267 5.62 -6.27 -22.41
CA LEU A 267 6.65 -7.29 -22.27
C LEU A 267 7.79 -6.88 -21.31
N GLN A 268 7.91 -5.60 -21.03
CA GLN A 268 8.96 -5.05 -20.17
C GLN A 268 8.43 -4.57 -18.82
N SER A 269 7.18 -4.14 -18.77
CA SER A 269 6.61 -3.47 -17.60
C SER A 269 5.62 -4.32 -16.80
N THR A 270 5.23 -5.49 -17.30
CA THR A 270 4.40 -6.42 -16.53
C THR A 270 5.26 -7.41 -15.74
N PRO A 271 4.77 -7.90 -14.60
CA PRO A 271 5.45 -8.93 -13.83
C PRO A 271 5.49 -10.24 -14.62
N ASN A 272 6.71 -10.80 -14.82
CA ASN A 272 7.03 -12.07 -15.50
C ASN A 272 6.43 -12.21 -16.91
#